data_b1e0bf0a83ea0695b3223400e2fc92e4
#
_entry.id   b1e0bf0a83ea0695b3223400e2fc92e4
#
_cell.length_a   1.000
_cell.length_b   1.000
_cell.length_c   1.000
_cell.angle_alpha   90.00
_cell.angle_beta   90.00
_cell.angle_gamma   90.00
#
_symmetry.space_group_name_H-M   'P 1'
#
loop_
_entity.id
_entity.type
_entity.pdbx_description
1 polymer ?
#
loop_
_entity_poly.entity_id
_entity_poly.type
_entity_poly.pdbx_seq_one_letter_code
_entity_poly.pdbx_strand_id
1 'polypeptide(L)'
;MTSQRATAARPLRADAARNLERVVGAATELFAEQGLEVRVEDIATRAGVGMGTLYRRFPNKDALIAFLVDELVTSTLELGNRALAEPSDAGLESFLVGMGEMQVANPGCLTRLWRGGFSPEQREELRAILRRLVGRAHAAGSLRPEITTTDVSVLLWSLQQIVTMTANVAPNAWRRHLEILLAGISTRPRVITHQPLSQRELTIAIDGLNASLASP
;
A
#
# COMPACT_ATOMS: atom_id res chain seq x y z
N MET A 1 27.13 45.19 4.20
CA MET A 1 27.53 43.87 4.68
C MET A 1 26.32 43.03 4.97
N THR A 2 25.63 42.50 3.98
CA THR A 2 24.43 41.63 4.21
C THR A 2 24.16 40.76 2.97
N SER A 3 25.01 39.78 2.63
CA SER A 3 24.71 38.84 1.52
C SER A 3 25.39 37.46 1.62
N GLN A 4 25.68 36.98 2.84
CA GLN A 4 26.36 35.66 2.98
C GLN A 4 25.54 34.59 3.75
N ARG A 5 24.31 34.88 4.22
CA ARG A 5 23.52 33.89 5.01
C ARG A 5 22.53 33.02 4.19
N ALA A 6 22.28 33.34 2.92
CA ALA A 6 21.27 32.61 2.12
C ALA A 6 21.82 31.34 1.43
N THR A 7 23.13 31.19 1.25
CA THR A 7 23.73 30.12 0.44
C THR A 7 23.98 28.83 1.22
N ALA A 8 24.10 28.85 2.54
CA ALA A 8 24.36 27.66 3.37
C ALA A 8 23.11 26.83 3.74
N ALA A 9 21.92 27.41 3.67
CA ALA A 9 20.67 26.72 4.06
C ALA A 9 20.16 25.75 2.99
N ARG A 10 20.52 25.90 1.73
CA ARG A 10 20.06 25.06 0.60
C ARG A 10 20.72 23.69 0.56
N PRO A 11 22.05 23.52 0.78
CA PRO A 11 22.70 22.21 0.86
C PRO A 11 22.18 21.38 2.05
N LEU A 12 22.04 21.98 3.24
CA LEU A 12 21.57 21.30 4.45
C LEU A 12 20.14 20.76 4.33
N ARG A 13 19.25 21.46 3.63
CA ARG A 13 17.88 20.99 3.34
C ARG A 13 17.88 19.83 2.37
N ALA A 14 18.70 19.87 1.33
CA ALA A 14 18.85 18.80 0.37
C ALA A 14 19.43 17.53 1.00
N ASP A 15 20.40 17.66 1.92
CA ASP A 15 20.97 16.55 2.67
C ASP A 15 19.93 15.93 3.63
N ALA A 16 19.12 16.75 4.29
CA ALA A 16 18.04 16.30 5.16
C ALA A 16 16.95 15.55 4.39
N ALA A 17 16.58 16.01 3.18
CA ALA A 17 15.64 15.32 2.31
C ALA A 17 16.18 13.96 1.85
N ARG A 18 17.42 13.90 1.36
CA ARG A 18 18.06 12.63 0.98
C ARG A 18 18.20 11.64 2.14
N ASN A 19 18.47 12.14 3.35
CA ASN A 19 18.51 11.29 4.54
C ASN A 19 17.13 10.74 4.89
N LEU A 20 16.07 11.55 4.74
CA LEU A 20 14.68 11.11 4.93
C LEU A 20 14.31 10.01 3.94
N GLU A 21 14.59 10.22 2.65
CA GLU A 21 14.32 9.22 1.60
C GLU A 21 15.03 7.89 1.90
N ARG A 22 16.30 7.94 2.34
CA ARG A 22 17.05 6.73 2.72
C ARG A 22 16.44 6.03 3.94
N VAL A 23 16.01 6.77 4.96
CA VAL A 23 15.38 6.19 6.15
C VAL A 23 14.03 5.57 5.80
N VAL A 24 13.22 6.25 4.99
CA VAL A 24 11.92 5.76 4.51
C VAL A 24 12.10 4.48 3.70
N GLY A 25 13.02 4.47 2.72
CA GLY A 25 13.32 3.28 1.91
C GLY A 25 13.78 2.10 2.76
N ALA A 26 14.76 2.31 3.64
CA ALA A 26 15.27 1.27 4.54
C ALA A 26 14.20 0.74 5.51
N ALA A 27 13.35 1.60 6.03
CA ALA A 27 12.25 1.19 6.92
C ALA A 27 11.20 0.37 6.16
N THR A 28 10.82 0.79 4.94
CA THR A 28 9.88 0.07 4.09
C THR A 28 10.39 -1.33 3.75
N GLU A 29 11.66 -1.44 3.32
CA GLU A 29 12.30 -2.72 3.02
C GLU A 29 12.34 -3.64 4.24
N LEU A 30 12.84 -3.15 5.38
CA LEU A 30 12.96 -3.96 6.59
C LEU A 30 11.59 -4.36 7.16
N PHE A 31 10.59 -3.49 7.11
CA PHE A 31 9.23 -3.84 7.52
C PHE A 31 8.58 -4.86 6.59
N ALA A 32 8.95 -4.86 5.30
CA ALA A 32 8.52 -5.90 4.36
C ALA A 32 9.21 -7.25 4.64
N GLU A 33 10.51 -7.23 4.94
CA GLU A 33 11.32 -8.44 5.17
C GLU A 33 11.02 -9.09 6.53
N GLN A 34 10.85 -8.31 7.60
CA GLN A 34 10.89 -8.77 8.99
C GLN A 34 9.68 -8.35 9.83
N GLY A 35 8.73 -7.63 9.22
CA GLY A 35 7.58 -7.08 9.93
C GLY A 35 7.89 -5.85 10.77
N LEU A 36 6.91 -5.40 11.56
CA LEU A 36 7.05 -4.19 12.38
C LEU A 36 7.91 -4.37 13.63
N GLU A 37 8.45 -5.56 13.93
CA GLU A 37 9.30 -5.82 15.09
C GLU A 37 10.78 -5.41 14.87
N VAL A 38 11.15 -4.99 13.67
CA VAL A 38 12.49 -4.46 13.32
C VAL A 38 12.93 -3.38 14.30
N ARG A 39 14.21 -3.41 14.69
CA ARG A 39 14.79 -2.40 15.57
C ARG A 39 15.14 -1.13 14.79
N VAL A 40 15.01 0.01 15.45
CA VAL A 40 15.32 1.32 14.84
C VAL A 40 16.79 1.44 14.46
N GLU A 41 17.67 0.77 15.20
CA GLU A 41 19.11 0.68 14.93
C GLU A 41 19.41 0.01 13.58
N ASP A 42 18.66 -1.04 13.25
CA ASP A 42 18.80 -1.76 11.98
C ASP A 42 18.36 -0.88 10.81
N ILE A 43 17.29 -0.09 11.01
CA ILE A 43 16.83 0.90 10.02
C ILE A 43 17.91 1.99 9.81
N ALA A 44 18.48 2.54 10.86
CA ALA A 44 19.53 3.55 10.76
C ALA A 44 20.76 3.01 10.02
N THR A 45 21.15 1.77 10.34
CA THR A 45 22.29 1.06 9.71
C THR A 45 22.03 0.84 8.23
N ARG A 46 20.85 0.29 7.86
CA ARG A 46 20.45 0.06 6.47
C ARG A 46 20.36 1.37 5.66
N ALA A 47 19.86 2.44 6.28
CA ALA A 47 19.77 3.77 5.69
C ALA A 47 21.13 4.49 5.57
N GLY A 48 22.18 4.03 6.26
CA GLY A 48 23.46 4.72 6.34
C GLY A 48 23.36 6.10 6.99
N VAL A 49 22.53 6.23 8.03
CA VAL A 49 22.37 7.47 8.81
C VAL A 49 22.73 7.25 10.27
N GLY A 50 23.27 8.27 10.93
CA GLY A 50 23.53 8.21 12.37
C GLY A 50 22.24 8.20 13.19
N MET A 51 22.22 7.46 14.31
CA MET A 51 21.07 7.38 15.24
C MET A 51 20.55 8.76 15.66
N GLY A 52 21.46 9.71 15.95
CA GLY A 52 21.08 11.09 16.31
C GLY A 52 20.34 11.82 15.19
N THR A 53 20.63 11.51 13.92
CA THR A 53 19.92 12.07 12.78
C THR A 53 18.52 11.47 12.66
N LEU A 54 18.39 10.17 12.88
CA LEU A 54 17.11 9.46 12.84
C LEU A 54 16.21 9.93 14.00
N TYR A 55 16.67 9.91 15.25
CA TYR A 55 15.88 10.31 16.42
C TYR A 55 15.51 11.80 16.42
N ARG A 56 16.30 12.67 15.82
CA ARG A 56 15.91 14.08 15.65
C ARG A 56 14.70 14.23 14.75
N ARG A 57 14.51 13.34 13.78
CA ARG A 57 13.38 13.35 12.85
C ARG A 57 12.19 12.53 13.37
N PHE A 58 12.47 11.36 13.94
CA PHE A 58 11.49 10.41 14.46
C PHE A 58 11.86 10.06 15.91
N PRO A 59 11.21 10.69 16.91
CA PRO A 59 11.57 10.51 18.33
C PRO A 59 11.45 9.07 18.82
N ASN A 60 10.66 8.25 18.14
CA ASN A 60 10.49 6.83 18.41
C ASN A 60 10.05 6.09 17.14
N LYS A 61 9.99 4.76 17.20
CA LYS A 61 9.58 3.89 16.11
C LYS A 61 8.14 4.17 15.66
N ASP A 62 7.23 4.45 16.59
CA ASP A 62 5.83 4.74 16.26
C ASP A 62 5.69 6.03 15.43
N ALA A 63 6.53 7.04 15.69
CA ALA A 63 6.57 8.26 14.87
C ALA A 63 7.04 7.98 13.44
N LEU A 64 7.99 7.08 13.25
CA LEU A 64 8.42 6.64 11.91
C LEU A 64 7.30 5.86 11.20
N ILE A 65 6.65 4.93 11.91
CA ILE A 65 5.54 4.16 11.36
C ILE A 65 4.36 5.09 11.00
N ALA A 66 4.03 6.06 11.86
CA ALA A 66 2.98 7.04 11.59
C ALA A 66 3.28 7.86 10.34
N PHE A 67 4.52 8.27 10.16
CA PHE A 67 4.96 8.98 8.94
C PHE A 67 4.79 8.11 7.69
N LEU A 68 5.22 6.83 7.73
CA LEU A 68 5.05 5.90 6.61
C LEU A 68 3.57 5.64 6.28
N VAL A 69 2.72 5.57 7.29
CA VAL A 69 1.28 5.41 7.10
C VAL A 69 0.68 6.66 6.45
N ASP A 70 1.10 7.87 6.83
CA ASP A 70 0.64 9.13 6.22
C ASP A 70 1.07 9.24 4.75
N GLU A 71 2.29 8.84 4.41
CA GLU A 71 2.76 8.71 3.03
C GLU A 71 1.91 7.71 2.21
N LEU A 72 1.51 6.59 2.82
CA LEU A 72 0.64 5.60 2.17
C LEU A 72 -0.78 6.13 1.97
N VAL A 73 -1.32 6.90 2.93
CA VAL A 73 -2.61 7.60 2.77
C VAL A 73 -2.55 8.53 1.56
N THR A 74 -1.52 9.39 1.52
CA THR A 74 -1.31 10.33 0.42
C THR A 74 -1.22 9.59 -0.91
N SER A 75 -0.40 8.55 -1.00
CA SER A 75 -0.23 7.73 -2.20
C SER A 75 -1.53 7.04 -2.62
N THR A 76 -2.36 6.61 -1.67
CA THR A 76 -3.67 6.00 -1.95
C THR A 76 -4.64 7.00 -2.58
N LEU A 77 -4.72 8.21 -2.04
CA LEU A 77 -5.57 9.27 -2.58
C LEU A 77 -5.09 9.73 -3.97
N GLU A 78 -3.79 9.88 -4.16
CA GLU A 78 -3.19 10.19 -5.46
C GLU A 78 -3.46 9.10 -6.50
N LEU A 79 -3.31 7.82 -6.13
CA LEU A 79 -3.65 6.68 -6.99
C LEU A 79 -5.12 6.76 -7.43
N GLY A 80 -6.02 7.03 -6.50
CA GLY A 80 -7.44 7.19 -6.79
C GLY A 80 -7.72 8.35 -7.75
N ASN A 81 -7.05 9.49 -7.55
CA ASN A 81 -7.19 10.66 -8.41
C ASN A 81 -6.62 10.41 -9.82
N ARG A 82 -5.49 9.70 -9.94
CA ARG A 82 -4.95 9.25 -11.23
C ARG A 82 -5.92 8.33 -11.95
N ALA A 83 -6.47 7.33 -11.26
CA ALA A 83 -7.48 6.42 -11.80
C ALA A 83 -8.74 7.14 -12.29
N LEU A 84 -9.16 8.22 -11.62
CA LEU A 84 -10.25 9.06 -12.08
C LEU A 84 -9.92 9.87 -13.36
N ALA A 85 -8.66 10.07 -13.70
CA ALA A 85 -8.26 10.74 -14.95
C ALA A 85 -8.20 9.77 -16.15
N GLU A 86 -8.21 8.46 -15.91
CA GLU A 86 -8.21 7.44 -16.96
C GLU A 86 -9.58 7.31 -17.66
N PRO A 87 -9.69 6.58 -18.80
CA PRO A 87 -10.97 6.24 -19.43
C PRO A 87 -11.94 5.58 -18.44
N SER A 88 -13.24 5.81 -18.61
CA SER A 88 -14.28 5.44 -17.64
C SER A 88 -14.35 3.95 -17.32
N ASP A 89 -13.96 3.09 -18.24
CA ASP A 89 -14.00 1.64 -18.10
C ASP A 89 -12.71 1.04 -17.55
N ALA A 90 -11.62 1.81 -17.48
CA ALA A 90 -10.31 1.35 -17.02
C ALA A 90 -9.97 1.81 -15.58
N GLY A 91 -10.47 2.98 -15.15
CA GLY A 91 -10.01 3.62 -13.90
C GLY A 91 -10.24 2.77 -12.65
N LEU A 92 -11.37 2.06 -12.53
CA LEU A 92 -11.62 1.20 -11.38
C LEU A 92 -10.61 0.04 -11.30
N GLU A 93 -10.31 -0.59 -12.43
CA GLU A 93 -9.32 -1.68 -12.51
C GLU A 93 -7.92 -1.18 -12.19
N SER A 94 -7.50 -0.06 -12.80
CA SER A 94 -6.19 0.57 -12.52
C SER A 94 -6.03 0.91 -11.04
N PHE A 95 -7.08 1.39 -10.39
CA PHE A 95 -7.07 1.63 -8.95
C PHE A 95 -6.87 0.34 -8.15
N LEU A 96 -7.61 -0.72 -8.47
CA LEU A 96 -7.52 -2.01 -7.77
C LEU A 96 -6.15 -2.68 -7.98
N VAL A 97 -5.59 -2.63 -9.19
CA VAL A 97 -4.23 -3.12 -9.48
C VAL A 97 -3.19 -2.33 -8.69
N GLY A 98 -3.25 -1.00 -8.74
CA GLY A 98 -2.31 -0.14 -8.02
C GLY A 98 -2.39 -0.33 -6.50
N MET A 99 -3.59 -0.56 -5.94
CA MET A 99 -3.76 -0.93 -4.53
C MET A 99 -3.09 -2.27 -4.20
N GLY A 100 -3.21 -3.27 -5.07
CA GLY A 100 -2.52 -4.55 -4.91
C GLY A 100 -0.99 -4.41 -4.92
N GLU A 101 -0.45 -3.61 -5.84
CA GLU A 101 0.98 -3.31 -5.91
C GLU A 101 1.50 -2.57 -4.67
N MET A 102 0.74 -1.59 -4.20
CA MET A 102 1.06 -0.85 -2.97
C MET A 102 1.05 -1.78 -1.75
N GLN A 103 0.14 -2.76 -1.70
CA GLN A 103 0.06 -3.74 -0.63
C GLN A 103 1.28 -4.66 -0.60
N VAL A 104 1.75 -5.12 -1.76
CA VAL A 104 2.97 -5.93 -1.87
C VAL A 104 4.21 -5.14 -1.45
N ALA A 105 4.29 -3.87 -1.82
CA ALA A 105 5.42 -3.02 -1.48
C ALA A 105 5.48 -2.62 0.01
N ASN A 106 4.34 -2.66 0.74
CA ASN A 106 4.25 -2.14 2.10
C ASN A 106 3.48 -3.07 3.07
N PRO A 107 3.80 -4.35 3.18
CA PRO A 107 2.96 -5.33 3.89
C PRO A 107 2.80 -5.01 5.38
N GLY A 108 3.82 -4.45 6.05
CA GLY A 108 3.79 -4.12 7.47
C GLY A 108 2.93 -2.90 7.82
N CYS A 109 2.94 -1.87 6.99
CA CYS A 109 2.27 -0.60 7.27
C CYS A 109 0.79 -0.60 6.91
N LEU A 110 0.36 -1.42 5.96
CA LEU A 110 -1.02 -1.42 5.45
C LEU A 110 -2.07 -1.86 6.47
N THR A 111 -1.74 -2.78 7.36
CA THR A 111 -2.65 -3.15 8.46
C THR A 111 -2.93 -1.94 9.36
N ARG A 112 -1.93 -1.11 9.65
CA ARG A 112 -2.10 0.14 10.41
C ARG A 112 -2.86 1.20 9.62
N LEU A 113 -2.63 1.31 8.32
CA LEU A 113 -3.37 2.20 7.42
C LEU A 113 -4.88 1.96 7.55
N TRP A 114 -5.33 0.71 7.38
CA TRP A 114 -6.75 0.35 7.43
C TRP A 114 -7.36 0.41 8.84
N ARG A 115 -6.57 0.22 9.90
CA ARG A 115 -7.04 0.27 11.30
C ARG A 115 -7.18 1.68 11.87
N GLY A 116 -6.72 2.72 11.19
CA GLY A 116 -6.83 4.09 11.69
C GLY A 116 -5.87 5.10 11.08
N GLY A 117 -5.20 4.75 9.96
CA GLY A 117 -4.26 5.66 9.30
C GLY A 117 -4.94 6.84 8.62
N PHE A 118 -6.20 6.70 8.18
CA PHE A 118 -6.94 7.80 7.57
C PHE A 118 -7.60 8.70 8.62
N SER A 119 -7.48 10.02 8.48
CA SER A 119 -8.34 10.97 9.16
C SER A 119 -9.80 10.83 8.69
N PRO A 120 -10.79 11.36 9.43
CA PRO A 120 -12.18 11.36 8.96
C PRO A 120 -12.33 11.98 7.56
N GLU A 121 -11.63 13.09 7.29
CA GLU A 121 -11.67 13.83 6.03
C GLU A 121 -11.05 13.00 4.88
N GLN A 122 -9.87 12.42 5.10
CA GLN A 122 -9.19 11.56 4.12
C GLN A 122 -10.00 10.30 3.81
N ARG A 123 -10.68 9.75 4.82
CA ARG A 123 -11.58 8.60 4.65
C ARG A 123 -12.78 8.95 3.79
N GLU A 124 -13.35 10.12 3.99
CA GLU A 124 -14.46 10.59 3.16
C GLU A 124 -14.00 10.91 1.73
N GLU A 125 -12.82 11.47 1.56
CA GLU A 125 -12.20 11.68 0.24
C GLU A 125 -12.02 10.36 -0.50
N LEU A 126 -11.44 9.34 0.14
CA LEU A 126 -11.30 8.01 -0.47
C LEU A 126 -12.65 7.40 -0.84
N ARG A 127 -13.67 7.55 0.03
CA ARG A 127 -15.04 7.09 -0.29
C ARG A 127 -15.62 7.82 -1.50
N ALA A 128 -15.39 9.13 -1.60
CA ALA A 128 -15.85 9.92 -2.75
C ALA A 128 -15.15 9.47 -4.05
N ILE A 129 -13.85 9.20 -4.01
CA ILE A 129 -13.09 8.63 -5.14
C ILE A 129 -13.70 7.29 -5.56
N LEU A 130 -13.89 6.37 -4.62
CA LEU A 130 -14.47 5.04 -4.91
C LEU A 130 -15.88 5.14 -5.51
N ARG A 131 -16.76 5.99 -4.95
CA ARG A 131 -18.09 6.23 -5.51
C ARG A 131 -18.03 6.72 -6.96
N ARG A 132 -17.11 7.62 -7.26
CA ARG A 132 -16.91 8.14 -8.63
C ARG A 132 -16.36 7.07 -9.57
N LEU A 133 -15.38 6.26 -9.16
CA LEU A 133 -14.83 5.16 -9.96
C LEU A 133 -15.91 4.13 -10.29
N VAL A 134 -16.68 3.69 -9.29
CA VAL A 134 -17.79 2.75 -9.45
C VAL A 134 -18.88 3.34 -10.36
N GLY A 135 -19.28 4.58 -10.13
CA GLY A 135 -20.28 5.27 -10.94
C GLY A 135 -19.87 5.40 -12.42
N ARG A 136 -18.59 5.69 -12.67
CA ARG A 136 -18.04 5.76 -14.03
C ARG A 136 -17.99 4.38 -14.71
N ALA A 137 -17.62 3.33 -13.99
CA ALA A 137 -17.61 1.97 -14.49
C ALA A 137 -19.04 1.48 -14.83
N HIS A 138 -20.05 1.84 -14.01
CA HIS A 138 -21.46 1.61 -14.32
C HIS A 138 -21.92 2.37 -15.57
N ALA A 139 -21.61 3.67 -15.64
CA ALA A 139 -21.98 4.49 -16.79
C ALA A 139 -21.35 4.00 -18.12
N ALA A 140 -20.14 3.42 -18.04
CA ALA A 140 -19.47 2.79 -19.17
C ALA A 140 -19.99 1.37 -19.50
N GLY A 141 -20.91 0.83 -18.68
CA GLY A 141 -21.44 -0.52 -18.82
C GLY A 141 -20.39 -1.62 -18.61
N SER A 142 -19.28 -1.33 -17.92
CA SER A 142 -18.18 -2.28 -17.67
C SER A 142 -18.31 -3.03 -16.35
N LEU A 143 -19.10 -2.49 -15.41
CA LEU A 143 -19.37 -3.06 -14.09
C LEU A 143 -20.82 -3.54 -14.02
N ARG A 144 -21.06 -4.69 -13.43
CA ARG A 144 -22.41 -5.22 -13.20
C ARG A 144 -23.21 -4.26 -12.32
N PRO A 145 -24.51 -4.01 -12.64
CA PRO A 145 -25.32 -2.99 -11.98
C PRO A 145 -25.55 -3.25 -10.48
N GLU A 146 -25.51 -4.52 -10.05
CA GLU A 146 -25.69 -4.92 -8.66
C GLU A 146 -24.44 -4.65 -7.78
N ILE A 147 -23.26 -4.41 -8.37
CA ILE A 147 -22.03 -4.20 -7.63
C ILE A 147 -21.97 -2.78 -7.05
N THR A 148 -21.81 -2.69 -5.76
CA THR A 148 -21.79 -1.43 -5.02
C THR A 148 -20.37 -0.98 -4.66
N THR A 149 -20.23 0.26 -4.20
CA THR A 149 -18.96 0.77 -3.62
C THR A 149 -18.52 -0.04 -2.40
N THR A 150 -19.48 -0.57 -1.62
CA THR A 150 -19.19 -1.41 -0.47
C THR A 150 -18.56 -2.74 -0.89
N ASP A 151 -19.07 -3.35 -1.97
CA ASP A 151 -18.50 -4.59 -2.51
C ASP A 151 -17.06 -4.38 -2.95
N VAL A 152 -16.77 -3.27 -3.63
CA VAL A 152 -15.39 -2.90 -4.01
C VAL A 152 -14.50 -2.71 -2.77
N SER A 153 -15.02 -2.13 -1.69
CA SER A 153 -14.27 -1.98 -0.43
C SER A 153 -13.95 -3.34 0.22
N VAL A 154 -14.91 -4.26 0.24
CA VAL A 154 -14.72 -5.64 0.72
C VAL A 154 -13.71 -6.40 -0.15
N LEU A 155 -13.75 -6.19 -1.46
CA LEU A 155 -12.82 -6.75 -2.41
C LEU A 155 -11.37 -6.29 -2.11
N LEU A 156 -11.16 -5.01 -1.82
CA LEU A 156 -9.84 -4.48 -1.39
C LEU A 156 -9.33 -5.15 -0.11
N TRP A 157 -10.21 -5.41 0.86
CA TRP A 157 -9.82 -6.13 2.08
C TRP A 157 -9.44 -7.58 1.81
N SER A 158 -10.18 -8.28 0.94
CA SER A 158 -9.84 -9.64 0.55
C SER A 158 -8.49 -9.71 -0.17
N LEU A 159 -8.21 -8.74 -1.02
CA LEU A 159 -6.93 -8.62 -1.73
C LEU A 159 -5.76 -8.48 -0.76
N GLN A 160 -5.92 -7.64 0.29
CA GLN A 160 -4.92 -7.48 1.34
C GLN A 160 -4.62 -8.81 2.05
N GLN A 161 -5.64 -9.59 2.37
CA GLN A 161 -5.44 -10.89 3.02
C GLN A 161 -4.63 -11.84 2.15
N ILE A 162 -4.95 -11.92 0.86
CA ILE A 162 -4.20 -12.75 -0.09
C ILE A 162 -2.74 -12.31 -0.19
N VAL A 163 -2.47 -11.01 -0.32
CA VAL A 163 -1.10 -10.48 -0.33
C VAL A 163 -0.36 -10.91 0.95
N THR A 164 -0.95 -10.71 2.11
CA THR A 164 -0.32 -11.04 3.40
C THR A 164 -0.04 -12.53 3.54
N MET A 165 -1.00 -13.38 3.19
CA MET A 165 -0.86 -14.85 3.33
C MET A 165 0.15 -15.45 2.34
N THR A 166 0.31 -14.86 1.16
CA THR A 166 1.11 -15.48 0.10
C THR A 166 2.46 -14.78 -0.13
N ALA A 167 2.76 -13.69 0.60
CA ALA A 167 3.95 -12.85 0.39
C ALA A 167 5.26 -13.66 0.29
N ASN A 168 5.48 -14.61 1.21
CA ASN A 168 6.71 -15.39 1.32
C ASN A 168 6.76 -16.64 0.40
N VAL A 169 5.65 -16.98 -0.25
CA VAL A 169 5.53 -18.25 -1.01
C VAL A 169 5.24 -17.96 -2.48
N ALA A 170 4.29 -17.08 -2.74
CA ALA A 170 3.84 -16.73 -4.08
C ALA A 170 3.42 -15.25 -4.13
N PRO A 171 4.36 -14.30 -4.14
CA PRO A 171 4.10 -12.86 -4.01
C PRO A 171 3.21 -12.27 -5.12
N ASN A 172 3.00 -13.00 -6.22
CA ASN A 172 2.14 -12.60 -7.33
C ASN A 172 0.75 -13.27 -7.32
N ALA A 173 0.44 -14.11 -6.33
CA ALA A 173 -0.85 -14.83 -6.25
C ALA A 173 -2.06 -13.87 -6.21
N TRP A 174 -1.89 -12.68 -5.64
CA TRP A 174 -2.92 -11.64 -5.57
C TRP A 174 -3.39 -11.19 -6.97
N ARG A 175 -2.52 -11.21 -7.99
CA ARG A 175 -2.88 -10.81 -9.35
C ARG A 175 -3.93 -11.76 -9.93
N ARG A 176 -3.74 -13.08 -9.77
CA ARG A 176 -4.74 -14.06 -10.17
C ARG A 176 -6.05 -13.92 -9.38
N HIS A 177 -5.94 -13.71 -8.06
CA HIS A 177 -7.12 -13.48 -7.23
C HIS A 177 -7.90 -12.25 -7.71
N LEU A 178 -7.21 -11.14 -8.00
CA LEU A 178 -7.82 -9.93 -8.55
C LEU A 178 -8.45 -10.20 -9.93
N GLU A 179 -7.79 -10.93 -10.84
CA GLU A 179 -8.37 -11.31 -12.15
C GLU A 179 -9.69 -12.08 -11.99
N ILE A 180 -9.74 -13.04 -11.05
CA ILE A 180 -10.96 -13.81 -10.75
C ILE A 180 -12.07 -12.88 -10.24
N LEU A 181 -11.76 -11.98 -9.31
CA LEU A 181 -12.71 -11.03 -8.77
C LEU A 181 -13.22 -10.06 -9.84
N LEU A 182 -12.32 -9.51 -10.65
CA LEU A 182 -12.66 -8.63 -11.76
C LEU A 182 -13.53 -9.35 -12.81
N ALA A 183 -13.26 -10.63 -13.11
CA ALA A 183 -14.11 -11.43 -13.99
C ALA A 183 -15.53 -11.63 -13.41
N GLY A 184 -15.64 -11.76 -12.07
CA GLY A 184 -16.92 -11.89 -11.38
C GLY A 184 -17.78 -10.62 -11.40
N ILE A 185 -17.16 -9.44 -11.30
CA ILE A 185 -17.89 -8.15 -11.22
C ILE A 185 -18.05 -7.46 -12.58
N SER A 186 -17.29 -7.86 -13.60
CA SER A 186 -17.36 -7.29 -14.96
C SER A 186 -18.60 -7.78 -15.72
N THR A 187 -19.14 -6.91 -16.56
CA THR A 187 -20.14 -7.27 -17.57
C THR A 187 -19.51 -7.93 -18.80
N ARG A 188 -18.21 -7.74 -19.02
CA ARG A 188 -17.46 -8.24 -20.17
C ARG A 188 -16.72 -9.52 -19.80
N PRO A 189 -16.62 -10.51 -20.73
CA PRO A 189 -15.75 -11.67 -20.53
C PRO A 189 -14.31 -11.26 -20.25
N ARG A 190 -13.66 -11.92 -19.30
CA ARG A 190 -12.26 -11.70 -18.94
C ARG A 190 -11.49 -13.00 -18.96
N VAL A 191 -10.24 -12.92 -19.40
CA VAL A 191 -9.31 -14.04 -19.38
C VAL A 191 -8.46 -13.96 -18.11
N ILE A 192 -8.33 -15.09 -17.43
CA ILE A 192 -7.44 -15.22 -16.27
C ILE A 192 -6.09 -15.67 -16.80
N THR A 193 -5.07 -14.84 -16.68
CA THR A 193 -3.74 -15.04 -17.28
C THR A 193 -2.71 -15.55 -16.28
N HIS A 194 -2.81 -15.18 -15.01
CA HIS A 194 -1.89 -15.61 -13.97
C HIS A 194 -2.15 -17.05 -13.54
N GLN A 195 -1.07 -17.81 -13.28
CA GLN A 195 -1.17 -19.20 -12.87
C GLN A 195 -1.76 -19.36 -11.46
N PRO A 196 -2.49 -20.46 -11.18
CA PRO A 196 -2.95 -20.76 -9.83
C PRO A 196 -1.76 -21.10 -8.92
N LEU A 197 -1.98 -20.91 -7.61
CA LEU A 197 -1.10 -21.52 -6.60
C LEU A 197 -1.05 -23.03 -6.81
N SER A 198 0.13 -23.62 -6.69
CA SER A 198 0.26 -25.06 -6.53
C SER A 198 -0.29 -25.48 -5.17
N GLN A 199 -0.67 -26.77 -5.04
CA GLN A 199 -1.13 -27.31 -3.76
C GLN A 199 -0.08 -27.14 -2.64
N ARG A 200 1.21 -27.24 -2.99
CA ARG A 200 2.32 -27.04 -2.05
C ARG A 200 2.39 -25.61 -1.54
N GLU A 201 2.31 -24.63 -2.44
CA GLU A 201 2.32 -23.20 -2.07
C GLU A 201 1.12 -22.84 -1.19
N LEU A 202 -0.06 -23.36 -1.54
CA LEU A 202 -1.27 -23.16 -0.72
C LEU A 202 -1.10 -23.73 0.69
N THR A 203 -0.55 -24.94 0.83
CA THR A 203 -0.30 -25.57 2.13
C THR A 203 0.65 -24.71 2.97
N ILE A 204 1.77 -24.27 2.39
CA ILE A 204 2.76 -23.44 3.10
C ILE A 204 2.13 -22.10 3.54
N ALA A 205 1.32 -21.47 2.70
CA ALA A 205 0.63 -20.23 3.04
C ALA A 205 -0.34 -20.40 4.22
N ILE A 206 -1.10 -21.50 4.25
CA ILE A 206 -2.03 -21.85 5.34
C ILE A 206 -1.27 -22.13 6.64
N ASP A 207 -0.19 -22.90 6.60
CA ASP A 207 0.62 -23.22 7.77
C ASP A 207 1.25 -21.95 8.38
N GLY A 208 1.73 -21.05 7.54
CA GLY A 208 2.24 -19.74 7.96
C GLY A 208 1.19 -18.88 8.66
N LEU A 209 -0.05 -18.87 8.16
CA LEU A 209 -1.16 -18.18 8.79
C LEU A 209 -1.48 -18.76 10.18
N ASN A 210 -1.55 -20.09 10.29
CA ASN A 210 -1.85 -20.79 11.54
C ASN A 210 -0.76 -20.51 12.60
N ALA A 211 0.52 -20.49 12.20
CA ALA A 211 1.62 -20.15 13.09
C ALA A 211 1.52 -18.69 13.61
N SER A 212 1.14 -17.75 12.74
CA SER A 212 0.93 -16.35 13.12
C SER A 212 -0.24 -16.14 14.09
N LEU A 213 -1.31 -16.94 13.95
CA LEU A 213 -2.48 -16.88 14.84
C LEU A 213 -2.23 -17.56 16.20
N ALA A 214 -1.26 -18.48 16.27
CA ALA A 214 -0.89 -19.20 17.49
C ALA A 214 0.15 -18.45 18.35
N SER A 215 0.75 -17.38 17.83
CA SER A 215 1.70 -16.55 18.59
C SER A 215 0.92 -15.53 19.43
N PRO A 216 1.14 -15.50 20.77
CA PRO A 216 0.40 -14.66 21.70
C PRO A 216 0.65 -13.17 21.52
#